data_c1e0d7b876a74709918c5ec4e31e515b
#
_entry.id   c1e0d7b876a74709918c5ec4e31e515b
#
_cell.length_a   1.000
_cell.length_b   1.000
_cell.length_c   1.000
_cell.angle_alpha   90.00
_cell.angle_beta   90.00
_cell.angle_gamma   90.00
#
_symmetry.space_group_name_H-M   'P 1'
#
loop_
_entity.id
_entity.type
_entity.pdbx_description
1 polymer ?
#
loop_
_entity_poly.entity_id
_entity_poly.type
_entity_poly.pdbx_seq_one_letter_code
_entity_poly.pdbx_strand_id
1 'polypeptide(L)'
;MLEVCLLGCGGMVPLPGRRLTSVLLRQNGRMILVDCGEGTQVGIKLLGWGFKSIDALCITHYHADHIAGLPGFLLTLGNSGRTDPFTIFGPPPLAYVVNALSVIAPQLPFDIQLEELSDQRKSEGRIAEFIINAIPVDHI
;
A
#
# COMPACT_ATOMS: atom_id res chain seq x y z
N MET A 1 -5.13 -19.27 -7.76
CA MET A 1 -5.65 -19.23 -6.36
C MET A 1 -5.30 -17.87 -5.79
N LEU A 2 -6.23 -17.19 -5.12
CA LEU A 2 -5.96 -15.96 -4.38
C LEU A 2 -5.46 -16.33 -2.97
N GLU A 3 -4.33 -15.76 -2.59
CA GLU A 3 -3.76 -15.88 -1.25
C GLU A 3 -3.87 -14.53 -0.54
N VAL A 4 -4.21 -14.55 0.74
CA VAL A 4 -4.40 -13.36 1.57
C VAL A 4 -3.53 -13.48 2.81
N CYS A 5 -2.73 -12.47 3.11
CA CYS A 5 -1.94 -12.38 4.32
C CYS A 5 -2.22 -11.09 5.08
N LEU A 6 -2.69 -11.21 6.30
CA LEU A 6 -2.81 -10.07 7.23
C LEU A 6 -1.42 -9.79 7.82
N LEU A 7 -0.72 -8.78 7.29
CA LEU A 7 0.62 -8.40 7.72
C LEU A 7 0.62 -7.64 9.05
N GLY A 8 -0.42 -6.87 9.29
CA GLY A 8 -0.63 -6.11 10.49
C GLY A 8 -2.11 -5.83 10.76
N CYS A 9 -2.50 -5.82 12.02
CA CYS A 9 -3.88 -5.62 12.48
C CYS A 9 -3.97 -4.71 13.72
N GLY A 10 -2.91 -3.96 14.01
CA GLY A 10 -2.88 -2.97 15.07
C GLY A 10 -3.53 -1.67 14.62
N GLY A 11 -4.21 -0.97 15.53
CA GLY A 11 -4.69 0.38 15.34
C GLY A 11 -3.91 1.37 16.22
N MET A 12 -3.92 2.65 15.86
CA MET A 12 -3.29 3.80 16.53
C MET A 12 -1.75 3.73 16.58
N VAL A 13 -1.17 2.86 17.39
CA VAL A 13 0.27 2.75 17.59
C VAL A 13 0.75 1.31 17.44
N PRO A 14 1.95 1.08 16.89
CA PRO A 14 2.49 -0.27 16.80
C PRO A 14 2.86 -0.81 18.17
N LEU A 15 2.65 -2.10 18.38
CA LEU A 15 3.06 -2.81 19.57
C LEU A 15 4.12 -3.87 19.21
N PRO A 16 5.00 -4.25 20.16
CA PRO A 16 5.91 -5.36 19.94
C PRO A 16 5.18 -6.61 19.44
N GLY A 17 5.59 -7.11 18.26
CA GLY A 17 4.95 -8.27 17.62
C GLY A 17 3.60 -8.01 16.93
N ARG A 18 3.06 -6.78 17.00
CA ARG A 18 1.80 -6.42 16.36
C ARG A 18 1.94 -5.13 15.56
N ARG A 19 2.13 -5.27 14.25
CA ARG A 19 2.26 -4.16 13.30
C ARG A 19 0.90 -3.52 13.02
N LEU A 20 0.94 -2.30 12.48
CA LEU A 20 -0.24 -1.55 12.09
C LEU A 20 -0.89 -2.11 10.82
N THR A 21 -2.07 -1.62 10.48
CA THR A 21 -2.94 -2.18 9.44
C THR A 21 -2.26 -2.32 8.09
N SER A 22 -2.21 -3.54 7.60
CA SER A 22 -1.81 -3.85 6.22
C SER A 22 -2.18 -5.28 5.83
N VAL A 23 -2.66 -5.45 4.60
CA VAL A 23 -3.04 -6.75 4.03
C VAL A 23 -2.33 -6.93 2.69
N LEU A 24 -1.71 -8.07 2.47
CA LEU A 24 -1.09 -8.43 1.21
C LEU A 24 -1.90 -9.52 0.51
N LEU A 25 -2.27 -9.25 -0.74
CA LEU A 25 -2.98 -10.16 -1.61
C LEU A 25 -2.02 -10.66 -2.70
N ARG A 26 -2.06 -11.96 -3.00
CA ARG A 26 -1.24 -12.56 -4.06
C ARG A 26 -2.10 -13.44 -4.96
N GLN A 27 -1.96 -13.26 -6.28
CA GLN A 27 -2.58 -14.09 -7.30
C GLN A 27 -1.63 -14.24 -8.49
N ASN A 28 -1.39 -15.48 -8.93
CA ASN A 28 -0.52 -15.79 -10.07
C ASN A 28 0.88 -15.12 -9.98
N GLY A 29 1.44 -15.00 -8.76
CA GLY A 29 2.73 -14.38 -8.54
C GLY A 29 2.72 -12.84 -8.52
N ARG A 30 1.60 -12.19 -8.82
CA ARG A 30 1.40 -10.74 -8.70
C ARG A 30 0.79 -10.40 -7.35
N MET A 31 1.11 -9.24 -6.81
CA MET A 31 0.66 -8.84 -5.49
C MET A 31 0.13 -7.41 -5.46
N ILE A 32 -0.85 -7.18 -4.61
CA ILE A 32 -1.26 -5.84 -4.19
C ILE A 32 -1.28 -5.73 -2.67
N LEU A 33 -0.89 -4.57 -2.18
CA LEU A 33 -0.94 -4.22 -0.76
C LEU A 33 -2.18 -3.38 -0.50
N VAL A 34 -2.91 -3.65 0.57
CA VAL A 34 -4.02 -2.81 1.05
C VAL A 34 -3.60 -2.23 2.38
N ASP A 35 -3.54 -0.92 2.45
CA ASP A 35 -2.99 -0.10 3.51
C ASP A 35 -1.49 -0.38 3.81
N CYS A 36 -0.83 0.59 4.38
CA CYS A 36 0.60 0.56 4.65
C CYS A 36 0.90 1.21 6.00
N GLY A 37 0.42 0.59 7.08
CA GLY A 37 0.73 0.99 8.44
C GLY A 37 2.21 0.82 8.77
N GLU A 38 2.64 1.42 9.87
CA GLU A 38 4.03 1.34 10.31
C GLU A 38 4.47 -0.13 10.52
N GLY A 39 5.64 -0.48 9.96
CA GLY A 39 6.21 -1.82 10.04
C GLY A 39 5.74 -2.79 8.94
N THR A 40 4.93 -2.35 7.98
CA THR A 40 4.44 -3.18 6.86
C THR A 40 5.58 -3.88 6.13
N GLN A 41 6.67 -3.17 5.80
CA GLN A 41 7.83 -3.75 5.12
C GLN A 41 8.51 -4.86 5.94
N VAL A 42 8.49 -4.76 7.26
CA VAL A 42 9.00 -5.83 8.13
C VAL A 42 8.11 -7.06 8.04
N GLY A 43 6.78 -6.87 8.02
CA GLY A 43 5.81 -7.94 7.83
C GLY A 43 6.01 -8.70 6.53
N ILE A 44 6.18 -7.98 5.41
CA ILE A 44 6.45 -8.58 4.09
C ILE A 44 7.76 -9.37 4.11
N LYS A 45 8.81 -8.84 4.74
CA LYS A 45 10.10 -9.51 4.85
C LYS A 45 10.02 -10.81 5.64
N LEU A 46 9.29 -10.81 6.75
CA LEU A 46 9.06 -12.01 7.57
C LEU A 46 8.21 -13.06 6.85
N LEU A 47 7.22 -12.63 6.06
CA LEU A 47 6.39 -13.52 5.23
C LEU A 47 7.20 -14.21 4.12
N GLY A 48 8.26 -13.55 3.60
CA GLY A 48 9.14 -14.14 2.59
C GLY A 48 8.59 -14.12 1.16
N TRP A 49 7.49 -13.41 0.88
CA TRP A 49 6.93 -13.32 -0.49
C TRP A 49 7.70 -12.37 -1.40
N GLY A 50 8.61 -11.55 -0.82
CA GLY A 50 9.40 -10.56 -1.55
C GLY A 50 8.63 -9.27 -1.85
N PHE A 51 9.32 -8.29 -2.43
CA PHE A 51 8.77 -6.96 -2.71
C PHE A 51 8.53 -6.71 -4.20
N LYS A 52 9.37 -7.28 -5.05
CA LYS A 52 9.44 -6.91 -6.48
C LYS A 52 8.14 -7.13 -7.24
N SER A 53 7.35 -8.13 -6.84
CA SER A 53 6.07 -8.46 -7.48
C SER A 53 4.87 -7.74 -6.88
N ILE A 54 5.07 -6.77 -5.98
CA ILE A 54 3.99 -5.93 -5.46
C ILE A 54 3.75 -4.83 -6.49
N ASP A 55 2.62 -4.88 -7.19
CA ASP A 55 2.30 -3.97 -8.29
C ASP A 55 1.69 -2.67 -7.85
N ALA A 56 0.89 -2.73 -6.78
CA ALA A 56 0.17 -1.56 -6.29
C ALA A 56 -0.02 -1.56 -4.77
N LEU A 57 -0.29 -0.37 -4.26
CA LEU A 57 -0.84 -0.11 -2.94
C LEU A 57 -2.24 0.48 -3.10
N CYS A 58 -3.21 -0.05 -2.37
CA CYS A 58 -4.55 0.51 -2.23
C CYS A 58 -4.69 1.12 -0.83
N ILE A 59 -4.84 2.45 -0.75
CA ILE A 59 -5.05 3.15 0.52
C ILE A 59 -6.55 3.30 0.74
N THR A 60 -7.05 2.80 1.87
CA THR A 60 -8.47 2.91 2.22
C THR A 60 -8.83 4.30 2.70
N HIS A 61 -8.00 4.89 3.56
CA HIS A 61 -8.13 6.24 4.11
C HIS A 61 -6.80 6.70 4.73
N TYR A 62 -6.74 7.94 5.24
CA TYR A 62 -5.48 8.59 5.63
C TYR A 62 -5.23 8.66 7.15
N HIS A 63 -5.83 7.80 7.96
CA HIS A 63 -5.40 7.66 9.35
C HIS A 63 -3.97 7.12 9.42
N ALA A 64 -3.20 7.58 10.38
CA ALA A 64 -1.76 7.31 10.46
C ALA A 64 -1.43 5.80 10.52
N ASP A 65 -2.23 5.02 11.20
CA ASP A 65 -2.07 3.56 11.32
C ASP A 65 -2.32 2.80 10.00
N HIS A 66 -2.82 3.48 8.96
CA HIS A 66 -2.99 2.94 7.61
C HIS A 66 -1.95 3.42 6.61
N ILE A 67 -1.22 4.52 6.87
CA ILE A 67 -0.31 5.15 5.90
C ILE A 67 1.09 5.47 6.41
N ALA A 68 1.34 5.45 7.74
CA ALA A 68 2.63 5.87 8.30
C ALA A 68 3.83 5.03 7.83
N GLY A 69 3.60 3.81 7.36
CA GLY A 69 4.64 2.94 6.81
C GLY A 69 5.04 3.24 5.37
N LEU A 70 4.30 4.09 4.65
CA LEU A 70 4.50 4.34 3.22
C LEU A 70 5.93 4.76 2.85
N PRO A 71 6.57 5.75 3.50
CA PRO A 71 7.92 6.15 3.12
C PRO A 71 8.94 5.01 3.26
N GLY A 72 8.92 4.30 4.38
CA GLY A 72 9.80 3.17 4.63
C GLY A 72 9.56 1.99 3.69
N PHE A 73 8.31 1.75 3.31
CA PHE A 73 7.92 0.75 2.33
C PHE A 73 8.47 1.11 0.93
N LEU A 74 8.29 2.35 0.46
CA LEU A 74 8.78 2.81 -0.84
C LEU A 74 10.31 2.70 -0.94
N LEU A 75 11.05 3.10 0.10
CA LEU A 75 12.50 2.92 0.17
C LEU A 75 12.90 1.44 0.11
N THR A 76 12.20 0.58 0.83
CA THR A 76 12.45 -0.86 0.81
C THR A 76 12.15 -1.48 -0.55
N LEU A 77 11.06 -1.04 -1.20
CA LEU A 77 10.69 -1.45 -2.54
C LEU A 77 11.77 -1.05 -3.56
N GLY A 78 12.29 0.17 -3.49
CA GLY A 78 13.41 0.64 -4.30
C GLY A 78 14.67 -0.20 -4.11
N ASN A 79 15.02 -0.50 -2.86
CA ASN A 79 16.18 -1.33 -2.53
C ASN A 79 16.02 -2.80 -2.93
N SER A 80 14.82 -3.26 -3.26
CA SER A 80 14.57 -4.60 -3.77
C SER A 80 14.93 -4.77 -5.25
N GLY A 81 15.40 -3.71 -5.90
CA GLY A 81 15.75 -3.70 -7.33
C GLY A 81 14.54 -3.55 -8.26
N ARG A 82 13.46 -2.95 -7.77
CA ARG A 82 12.33 -2.56 -8.63
C ARG A 82 12.70 -1.35 -9.46
N THR A 83 12.38 -1.40 -10.76
CA THR A 83 12.51 -0.29 -11.71
C THR A 83 11.20 0.00 -12.44
N ASP A 84 10.27 -0.96 -12.44
CA ASP A 84 8.95 -0.79 -13.05
C ASP A 84 8.09 0.20 -12.23
N PRO A 85 7.21 0.98 -12.86
CA PRO A 85 6.32 1.90 -12.18
C PRO A 85 5.53 1.22 -11.05
N PHE A 86 5.24 1.98 -10.00
CA PHE A 86 4.45 1.52 -8.86
C PHE A 86 3.17 2.34 -8.73
N THR A 87 2.03 1.68 -8.74
CA THR A 87 0.73 2.37 -8.69
C THR A 87 0.21 2.47 -7.26
N ILE A 88 -0.29 3.65 -6.89
CA ILE A 88 -0.98 3.87 -5.62
C ILE A 88 -2.40 4.32 -5.91
N PHE A 89 -3.37 3.53 -5.46
CA PHE A 89 -4.79 3.85 -5.46
C PHE A 89 -5.20 4.42 -4.11
N GLY A 90 -6.08 5.41 -4.08
CA GLY A 90 -6.62 5.94 -2.83
C GLY A 90 -7.64 7.04 -3.04
N PRO A 91 -8.34 7.49 -1.97
CA PRO A 91 -9.33 8.57 -2.07
C PRO A 91 -8.65 9.94 -2.26
N PRO A 92 -9.40 10.99 -2.63
CA PRO A 92 -8.90 12.36 -2.58
C PRO A 92 -8.48 12.78 -1.15
N PRO A 93 -7.45 13.60 -0.97
CA PRO A 93 -6.50 14.15 -1.94
C PRO A 93 -5.22 13.30 -2.04
N LEU A 94 -5.25 12.22 -2.81
CA LEU A 94 -4.17 11.23 -2.90
C LEU A 94 -2.79 11.84 -3.20
N ALA A 95 -2.72 12.68 -4.24
CA ALA A 95 -1.46 13.26 -4.66
C ALA A 95 -0.82 14.13 -3.56
N TYR A 96 -1.61 14.90 -2.85
CA TYR A 96 -1.12 15.72 -1.74
C TYR A 96 -0.51 14.86 -0.62
N VAL A 97 -1.22 13.80 -0.20
CA VAL A 97 -0.79 12.93 0.89
C VAL A 97 0.47 12.15 0.50
N VAL A 98 0.47 11.50 -0.68
CA VAL A 98 1.62 10.72 -1.13
C VAL A 98 2.86 11.61 -1.31
N ASN A 99 2.73 12.77 -1.92
CA ASN A 99 3.85 13.70 -2.10
C ASN A 99 4.41 14.18 -0.75
N ALA A 100 3.54 14.52 0.21
CA ALA A 100 3.96 14.95 1.54
C ALA A 100 4.75 13.85 2.29
N LEU A 101 4.27 12.62 2.26
CA LEU A 101 4.94 11.49 2.90
C LEU A 101 6.24 11.10 2.17
N SER A 102 6.29 11.25 0.85
CA SER A 102 7.46 10.86 0.03
C SER A 102 8.62 11.85 0.10
N VAL A 103 8.49 12.99 0.78
CA VAL A 103 9.58 13.96 0.97
C VAL A 103 10.85 13.32 1.54
N ILE A 104 10.72 12.33 2.41
CA ILE A 104 11.85 11.61 3.00
C ILE A 104 12.38 10.46 2.13
N ALA A 105 11.76 10.21 0.98
CA ALA A 105 12.16 9.20 -0.01
C ALA A 105 12.27 9.83 -1.41
N PRO A 106 13.12 10.88 -1.59
CA PRO A 106 13.08 11.74 -2.78
C PRO A 106 13.66 11.10 -4.04
N GLN A 107 14.40 10.01 -3.91
CA GLN A 107 15.07 9.33 -5.01
C GLN A 107 14.69 7.85 -5.02
N LEU A 108 13.65 7.53 -5.77
CA LEU A 108 13.23 6.16 -6.02
C LEU A 108 13.67 5.74 -7.42
N PRO A 109 14.09 4.48 -7.64
CA PRO A 109 14.49 3.98 -8.96
C PRO A 109 13.31 3.65 -9.88
N PHE A 110 12.09 4.05 -9.51
CA PHE A 110 10.84 3.86 -10.25
C PHE A 110 9.91 5.06 -10.09
N ASP A 111 9.01 5.22 -11.06
CA ASP A 111 7.97 6.24 -11.01
C ASP A 111 6.78 5.77 -10.16
N ILE A 112 6.16 6.70 -9.44
CA ILE A 112 4.89 6.47 -8.73
C ILE A 112 3.76 6.99 -9.61
N GLN A 113 2.83 6.09 -9.96
CA GLN A 113 1.58 6.41 -10.63
C GLN A 113 0.46 6.54 -9.59
N LEU A 114 -0.29 7.64 -9.63
CA LEU A 114 -1.36 7.91 -8.67
C LEU A 114 -2.71 7.79 -9.35
N GLU A 115 -3.57 6.94 -8.80
CA GLU A 115 -4.93 6.67 -9.28
C GLU A 115 -5.93 7.04 -8.18
N GLU A 116 -6.51 8.24 -8.30
CA GLU A 116 -7.46 8.73 -7.31
C GLU A 116 -8.84 8.10 -7.53
N LEU A 117 -9.34 7.39 -6.52
CA LEU A 117 -10.65 6.78 -6.51
C LEU A 117 -11.66 7.69 -5.79
N SER A 118 -12.87 7.81 -6.33
CA SER A 118 -13.89 8.70 -5.76
C SER A 118 -14.27 8.30 -4.33
N ASP A 119 -14.39 9.29 -3.46
CA ASP A 119 -14.90 9.17 -2.09
C ASP A 119 -16.43 9.38 -1.99
N GLN A 120 -17.10 9.72 -3.10
CA GLN A 120 -18.54 10.01 -3.14
C GLN A 120 -19.35 8.97 -3.89
N ARG A 121 -18.72 8.11 -4.68
CA ARG A 121 -19.38 7.06 -5.48
C ARG A 121 -18.48 5.87 -5.69
N LYS A 122 -19.08 4.72 -5.99
CA LYS A 122 -18.32 3.54 -6.42
C LYS A 122 -17.40 3.90 -7.59
N SER A 123 -16.15 3.51 -7.49
CA SER A 123 -15.15 3.66 -8.55
C SER A 123 -14.37 2.35 -8.73
N GLU A 124 -13.75 2.19 -9.90
CA GLU A 124 -13.00 0.99 -10.28
C GLU A 124 -11.59 1.35 -10.73
N GLY A 125 -10.61 0.58 -10.24
CA GLY A 125 -9.24 0.57 -10.73
C GLY A 125 -8.85 -0.83 -11.20
N ARG A 126 -7.83 -0.92 -12.06
CA ARG A 126 -7.30 -2.21 -12.54
C ARG A 126 -5.79 -2.18 -12.51
N ILE A 127 -5.20 -3.26 -12.03
CA ILE A 127 -3.75 -3.46 -12.05
C ILE A 127 -3.44 -4.95 -12.09
N ALA A 128 -2.60 -5.37 -13.04
CA ALA A 128 -2.23 -6.78 -13.23
C ALA A 128 -3.47 -7.70 -13.25
N GLU A 129 -3.53 -8.68 -12.34
CA GLU A 129 -4.61 -9.66 -12.21
C GLU A 129 -5.80 -9.15 -11.37
N PHE A 130 -5.73 -7.91 -10.85
CA PHE A 130 -6.69 -7.41 -9.87
C PHE A 130 -7.64 -6.37 -10.47
N ILE A 131 -8.90 -6.49 -10.08
CA ILE A 131 -9.93 -5.45 -10.26
C ILE A 131 -10.25 -4.90 -8.88
N ILE A 132 -10.04 -3.59 -8.71
CA ILE A 132 -10.24 -2.90 -7.45
C ILE A 132 -11.59 -2.18 -7.53
N ASN A 133 -12.52 -2.52 -6.65
CA ASN A 133 -13.79 -1.81 -6.53
C ASN A 133 -13.79 -1.04 -5.21
N ALA A 134 -13.71 0.29 -5.28
CA ALA A 134 -13.80 1.17 -4.14
C ALA A 134 -15.26 1.62 -3.93
N ILE A 135 -15.74 1.48 -2.72
CA ILE A 135 -17.10 1.88 -2.32
C ILE A 135 -16.93 2.80 -1.10
N PRO A 136 -17.38 4.07 -1.18
CA PRO A 136 -17.34 4.96 -0.03
C PRO A 136 -18.12 4.42 1.14
N VAL A 137 -17.58 4.61 2.33
CA VAL A 137 -18.24 4.26 3.60
C VAL A 137 -18.06 5.40 4.59
N ASP A 138 -18.97 5.53 5.53
CA ASP A 138 -18.79 6.45 6.65
C ASP A 138 -17.74 5.89 7.60
N HIS A 139 -16.78 6.73 7.96
CA HIS A 139 -15.70 6.37 8.87
C HIS A 139 -15.40 7.54 9.79
N ILE A 140 -15.31 7.26 11.12
CA ILE A 140 -15.09 8.24 12.17
C ILE A 140 -13.61 8.43 12.40
#